data_2cb9ff93944cdd8cb9f12b54c664fbe9
#
_entry.id   2cb9ff93944cdd8cb9f12b54c664fbe9
#
_cell.length_a   1.000
_cell.length_b   1.000
_cell.length_c   1.000
_cell.angle_alpha   90.00
_cell.angle_beta   90.00
_cell.angle_gamma   90.00
#
_symmetry.space_group_name_H-M   'P 1'
#
loop_
_entity.id
_entity.type
_entity.pdbx_description
1 polymer ?
#
loop_
_entity_poly.entity_id
_entity_poly.type
_entity_poly.pdbx_seq_one_letter_code
_entity_poly.pdbx_strand_id
1 'polypeptide(L)'
;MLIIRDLFLGVRRFEAIQQDLRLTPHRLSHRLRKLVRDGILIRVEYEKHPRRFEYRLTEKGVDLYSLIVVMLGWGDRWMAGPAGVPVELVHRPCGHPIKPELTCPRCKSKIEPREMGARPGPALKKRGSIGQQSRPTRRVAGRRIAGVAR
;
A
#
# COMPACT_ATOMS: atom_id res chain seq x y z
N MET A 1 2.81 6.39 -3.98
CA MET A 1 1.87 5.86 -2.95
C MET A 1 0.92 6.94 -2.43
N LEU A 2 1.38 8.15 -2.03
CA LEU A 2 0.52 9.20 -1.44
C LEU A 2 -0.67 9.60 -2.34
N ILE A 3 -0.47 9.79 -3.64
CA ILE A 3 -1.58 10.10 -4.57
C ILE A 3 -2.67 9.03 -4.53
N ILE A 4 -2.28 7.75 -4.46
CA ILE A 4 -3.25 6.65 -4.42
C ILE A 4 -4.00 6.63 -3.10
N ARG A 5 -3.32 6.92 -1.98
CA ARG A 5 -3.94 7.11 -0.67
C ARG A 5 -5.02 8.19 -0.72
N ASP A 6 -4.70 9.36 -1.30
CA ASP A 6 -5.62 10.50 -1.39
C ASP A 6 -6.86 10.14 -2.19
N LEU A 7 -6.69 9.39 -3.29
CA LEU A 7 -7.81 8.91 -4.09
C LEU A 7 -8.73 7.95 -3.32
N PHE A 8 -8.18 7.08 -2.46
CA PHE A 8 -8.98 6.25 -1.56
C PHE A 8 -9.74 7.06 -0.52
N LEU A 9 -9.17 8.20 -0.08
CA LEU A 9 -9.83 9.15 0.82
C LEU A 9 -10.82 10.08 0.09
N GLY A 10 -11.00 9.91 -1.23
CA GLY A 10 -11.96 10.67 -2.02
C GLY A 10 -11.41 11.97 -2.62
N VAL A 11 -10.13 12.28 -2.44
CA VAL A 11 -9.47 13.46 -3.03
C VAL A 11 -9.14 13.15 -4.50
N ARG A 12 -9.95 13.62 -5.45
CA ARG A 12 -9.89 13.22 -6.86
C ARG A 12 -9.47 14.31 -7.84
N ARG A 13 -9.59 15.59 -7.43
CA ARG A 13 -9.31 16.76 -8.31
C ARG A 13 -7.84 17.14 -8.20
N PHE A 14 -7.29 17.64 -9.33
CA PHE A 14 -5.88 18.01 -9.41
C PHE A 14 -5.45 18.99 -8.32
N GLU A 15 -6.21 20.07 -8.14
CA GLU A 15 -5.90 21.14 -7.19
C GLU A 15 -5.94 20.61 -5.74
N ALA A 16 -6.93 19.76 -5.41
CA ALA A 16 -7.06 19.19 -4.09
C ALA A 16 -5.90 18.24 -3.77
N ILE A 17 -5.51 17.37 -4.71
CA ILE A 17 -4.34 16.48 -4.57
C ILE A 17 -3.06 17.32 -4.42
N GLN A 18 -2.95 18.41 -5.20
CA GLN A 18 -1.79 19.29 -5.14
C GLN A 18 -1.63 19.94 -3.77
N GLN A 19 -2.73 20.44 -3.21
CA GLN A 19 -2.77 21.08 -1.89
C GLN A 19 -2.41 20.09 -0.79
N ASP A 20 -3.02 18.90 -0.78
CA ASP A 20 -2.78 17.88 0.23
C ASP A 20 -1.31 17.42 0.23
N LEU A 21 -0.75 17.15 -0.94
CA LEU A 21 0.61 16.64 -1.08
C LEU A 21 1.68 17.73 -1.15
N ARG A 22 1.30 19.00 -1.19
CA ARG A 22 2.20 20.16 -1.33
C ARG A 22 3.20 20.00 -2.49
N LEU A 23 2.74 19.44 -3.62
CA LEU A 23 3.55 19.23 -4.79
C LEU A 23 3.46 20.41 -5.76
N THR A 24 4.55 20.65 -6.50
CA THR A 24 4.47 21.59 -7.64
C THR A 24 3.57 21.01 -8.75
N PRO A 25 2.84 21.86 -9.52
CA PRO A 25 1.96 21.40 -10.60
C PRO A 25 2.68 20.48 -11.59
N HIS A 26 3.92 20.80 -11.93
CA HIS A 26 4.72 20.00 -12.86
C HIS A 26 4.99 18.58 -12.33
N ARG A 27 5.41 18.46 -11.06
CA ARG A 27 5.66 17.16 -10.42
C ARG A 27 4.41 16.32 -10.29
N LEU A 28 3.29 16.95 -9.91
CA LEU A 28 2.01 16.26 -9.83
C LEU A 28 1.54 15.77 -11.19
N SER A 29 1.55 16.64 -12.21
CA SER A 29 1.18 16.30 -13.60
C SER A 29 1.99 15.12 -14.14
N HIS A 30 3.31 15.11 -13.90
CA HIS A 30 4.17 14.02 -14.33
C HIS A 30 3.79 12.69 -13.65
N ARG A 31 3.53 12.70 -12.33
CA ARG A 31 3.15 11.50 -11.57
C ARG A 31 1.77 10.98 -11.97
N LEU A 32 0.79 11.87 -12.15
CA LEU A 32 -0.55 11.49 -12.58
C LEU A 32 -0.55 10.89 -13.98
N ARG A 33 0.17 11.50 -14.94
CA ARG A 33 0.34 10.94 -16.29
C ARG A 33 0.97 9.55 -16.26
N LYS A 34 1.98 9.34 -15.40
CA LYS A 34 2.57 8.02 -15.23
C LYS A 34 1.56 7.00 -14.72
N LEU A 35 0.80 7.34 -13.69
CA LEU A 35 -0.22 6.44 -13.12
C LEU A 35 -1.35 6.11 -14.10
N VAL A 36 -1.74 7.09 -14.94
CA VAL A 36 -2.72 6.86 -16.02
C VAL A 36 -2.13 5.93 -17.09
N ARG A 37 -0.91 6.18 -17.55
CA ARG A 37 -0.22 5.32 -18.52
C ARG A 37 -0.03 3.89 -18.01
N ASP A 38 0.28 3.73 -16.72
CA ASP A 38 0.48 2.42 -16.09
C ASP A 38 -0.87 1.71 -15.80
N GLY A 39 -2.01 2.33 -16.15
CA GLY A 39 -3.36 1.79 -15.97
C GLY A 39 -3.82 1.71 -14.51
N ILE A 40 -3.20 2.47 -13.62
CA ILE A 40 -3.61 2.58 -12.21
C ILE A 40 -4.76 3.58 -12.05
N LEU A 41 -4.73 4.64 -12.84
CA LEU A 41 -5.74 5.69 -12.83
C LEU A 41 -6.38 5.85 -14.22
N ILE A 42 -7.61 6.37 -14.20
CA ILE A 42 -8.26 6.97 -15.36
C ILE A 42 -8.52 8.44 -15.07
N ARG A 43 -8.49 9.25 -16.13
CA ARG A 43 -8.89 10.65 -16.11
C ARG A 43 -10.31 10.77 -16.65
N VAL A 44 -11.22 11.31 -15.86
CA VAL A 44 -12.64 11.42 -16.19
C VAL A 44 -13.04 12.88 -16.26
N GLU A 45 -13.68 13.29 -17.33
CA GLU A 45 -14.27 14.63 -17.44
C GLU A 45 -15.53 14.68 -16.58
N TYR A 46 -15.64 15.65 -15.68
CA TYR A 46 -16.81 15.84 -14.83
C TYR A 46 -17.57 17.14 -15.15
N GLU A 47 -16.95 18.07 -15.88
CA GLU A 47 -17.54 19.34 -16.31
C GLU A 47 -17.08 19.69 -17.72
N LYS A 48 -18.02 20.12 -18.59
CA LYS A 48 -17.73 20.38 -20.00
C LYS A 48 -17.34 21.85 -20.27
N HIS A 49 -17.89 22.79 -19.49
CA HIS A 49 -17.71 24.23 -19.72
C HIS A 49 -17.48 24.95 -18.36
N PRO A 50 -16.21 25.31 -17.98
CA PRO A 50 -14.97 24.92 -18.62
C PRO A 50 -14.67 23.43 -18.43
N ARG A 51 -13.89 22.86 -19.35
CA ARG A 51 -13.53 21.43 -19.25
C ARG A 51 -12.73 21.16 -17.99
N ARG A 52 -13.27 20.31 -17.09
CA ARG A 52 -12.61 19.91 -15.85
C ARG A 52 -12.56 18.40 -15.72
N PHE A 53 -11.49 17.93 -15.10
CA PHE A 53 -11.21 16.50 -14.98
C PHE A 53 -10.93 16.11 -13.54
N GLU A 54 -11.30 14.89 -13.21
CA GLU A 54 -10.91 14.24 -11.99
C GLU A 54 -10.18 12.92 -12.30
N TYR A 55 -9.49 12.38 -11.31
CA TYR A 55 -8.80 11.11 -11.40
C TYR A 55 -9.53 10.06 -10.57
N ARG A 56 -9.70 8.87 -11.15
CA ARG A 56 -10.32 7.73 -10.48
C ARG A 56 -9.42 6.52 -10.57
N LEU A 57 -9.47 5.67 -9.54
CA LEU A 57 -8.78 4.39 -9.56
C LEU A 57 -9.45 3.45 -10.56
N THR A 58 -8.63 2.71 -11.32
CA THR A 58 -9.09 1.55 -12.08
C THR A 58 -9.24 0.35 -11.13
N GLU A 59 -9.74 -0.79 -11.60
CA GLU A 59 -9.73 -2.05 -10.86
C GLU A 59 -8.32 -2.39 -10.37
N LYS A 60 -7.31 -2.32 -11.26
CA LYS A 60 -5.89 -2.48 -10.92
C LYS A 60 -5.42 -1.48 -9.85
N GLY A 61 -5.93 -0.25 -9.87
CA GLY A 61 -5.64 0.76 -8.86
C GLY A 61 -6.28 0.43 -7.52
N VAL A 62 -7.51 -0.10 -7.53
CA VAL A 62 -8.22 -0.52 -6.31
C VAL A 62 -7.52 -1.68 -5.63
N ASP A 63 -6.94 -2.63 -6.36
CA ASP A 63 -6.18 -3.75 -5.81
C ASP A 63 -4.99 -3.31 -4.94
N LEU A 64 -4.46 -2.10 -5.15
CA LEU A 64 -3.41 -1.53 -4.31
C LEU A 64 -3.88 -1.14 -2.91
N TYR A 65 -5.20 -1.18 -2.63
CA TYR A 65 -5.74 -0.85 -1.32
C TYR A 65 -5.14 -1.70 -0.21
N SER A 66 -5.09 -3.01 -0.42
CA SER A 66 -4.51 -3.96 0.54
C SER A 66 -3.08 -3.61 0.92
N LEU A 67 -2.25 -3.23 -0.05
CA LEU A 67 -0.87 -2.81 0.19
C LEU A 67 -0.79 -1.52 1.00
N ILE A 68 -1.64 -0.53 0.67
CA ILE A 68 -1.68 0.75 1.39
C ILE A 68 -2.11 0.56 2.83
N VAL A 69 -3.12 -0.26 3.07
CA VAL A 69 -3.65 -0.56 4.41
C VAL A 69 -2.60 -1.26 5.28
N VAL A 70 -1.85 -2.22 4.73
CA VAL A 70 -0.73 -2.88 5.45
C VAL A 70 0.39 -1.90 5.77
N MET A 71 0.73 -1.01 4.82
CA MET A 71 1.73 0.05 5.05
C MET A 71 1.28 1.05 6.12
N LEU A 72 -0.01 1.41 6.15
CA LEU A 72 -0.57 2.27 7.18
C LEU A 72 -0.41 1.61 8.56
N GLY A 73 -0.82 0.35 8.70
CA GLY A 73 -0.68 -0.38 9.96
C GLY A 73 0.76 -0.51 10.44
N TRP A 74 1.72 -0.62 9.50
CA TRP A 74 3.15 -0.57 9.83
C TRP A 74 3.56 0.82 10.34
N GLY A 75 3.12 1.89 9.67
CA GLY A 75 3.39 3.28 10.07
C GLY A 75 2.80 3.60 11.45
N ASP A 76 1.56 3.18 11.71
CA ASP A 76 0.89 3.37 13.00
C ASP A 76 1.64 2.69 14.14
N ARG A 77 2.20 1.51 13.88
CA ARG A 77 2.95 0.77 14.90
C ARG A 77 4.31 1.39 15.24
N TRP A 78 5.01 1.93 14.24
CA TRP A 78 6.42 2.30 14.39
C TRP A 78 6.71 3.79 14.31
N MET A 79 5.77 4.58 13.75
CA MET A 79 5.97 6.00 13.47
C MET A 79 4.91 6.90 14.14
N ALA A 80 3.89 6.33 14.78
CA ALA A 80 2.93 7.12 15.51
C ALA A 80 3.61 7.79 16.72
N GLY A 81 3.44 9.13 16.83
CA GLY A 81 3.95 9.91 17.94
C GLY A 81 3.02 9.86 19.16
N PRO A 82 3.31 10.65 20.21
CA PRO A 82 2.49 10.72 21.42
C PRO A 82 1.02 11.13 21.17
N ALA A 83 0.75 11.84 20.08
CA ALA A 83 -0.60 12.25 19.67
C ALA A 83 -1.45 11.09 19.11
N GLY A 84 -0.87 9.90 18.93
CA GLY A 84 -1.55 8.74 18.38
C GLY A 84 -1.52 8.66 16.85
N VAL A 85 -2.38 7.81 16.28
CA VAL A 85 -2.45 7.59 14.83
C VAL A 85 -3.26 8.71 14.15
N PRO A 86 -2.82 9.21 12.99
CA PRO A 86 -3.50 10.31 12.29
C PRO A 86 -4.81 9.90 11.61
N VAL A 87 -5.00 8.59 11.32
CA VAL A 87 -6.18 8.05 10.63
C VAL A 87 -6.51 6.67 11.21
N GLU A 88 -7.75 6.48 11.63
CA GLU A 88 -8.26 5.17 11.98
C GLU A 88 -9.04 4.57 10.81
N LEU A 89 -8.71 3.34 10.44
CA LEU A 89 -9.49 2.58 9.46
C LEU A 89 -10.70 1.96 10.13
N VAL A 90 -11.88 2.28 9.63
CA VAL A 90 -13.15 1.73 10.13
C VAL A 90 -13.75 0.79 9.10
N HIS A 91 -14.09 -0.42 9.52
CA HIS A 91 -14.82 -1.38 8.70
C HIS A 91 -16.30 -1.00 8.65
N ARG A 92 -16.72 -0.37 7.55
CA ARG A 92 -18.08 0.20 7.40
C ARG A 92 -19.22 -0.76 7.75
N PRO A 93 -19.17 -2.05 7.38
CA PRO A 93 -20.25 -2.98 7.70
C PRO A 93 -20.50 -3.20 9.18
N CYS A 94 -19.45 -3.14 10.03
CA CYS A 94 -19.58 -3.35 11.47
C CYS A 94 -19.29 -2.10 12.31
N GLY A 95 -18.82 -1.00 11.69
CA GLY A 95 -18.53 0.26 12.37
C GLY A 95 -17.32 0.27 13.31
N HIS A 96 -16.54 -0.80 13.35
CA HIS A 96 -15.40 -0.90 14.28
C HIS A 96 -14.07 -0.51 13.62
N PRO A 97 -13.15 0.13 14.36
CA PRO A 97 -11.80 0.35 13.90
C PRO A 97 -11.07 -0.98 13.73
N ILE A 98 -10.28 -1.10 12.67
CA ILE A 98 -9.53 -2.31 12.34
C ILE A 98 -8.03 -2.05 12.31
N LYS A 99 -7.27 -3.10 12.68
CA LYS A 99 -5.85 -3.18 12.40
C LYS A 99 -5.65 -4.22 11.29
N PRO A 100 -5.00 -3.86 10.17
CA PRO A 100 -4.82 -4.80 9.08
C PRO A 100 -3.87 -5.93 9.48
N GLU A 101 -4.27 -7.16 9.16
CA GLU A 101 -3.45 -8.35 9.34
C GLU A 101 -3.43 -9.18 8.06
N LEU A 102 -2.25 -9.75 7.76
CA LEU A 102 -2.10 -10.70 6.66
C LEU A 102 -2.38 -12.11 7.17
N THR A 103 -3.34 -12.77 6.55
CA THR A 103 -3.74 -14.14 6.89
C THR A 103 -3.61 -15.07 5.72
N CYS A 104 -3.25 -16.32 5.97
CA CYS A 104 -3.26 -17.36 4.95
C CYS A 104 -4.69 -17.66 4.50
N PRO A 105 -5.01 -17.60 3.19
CA PRO A 105 -6.37 -17.85 2.72
C PRO A 105 -6.85 -19.30 2.97
N ARG A 106 -5.94 -20.25 3.15
CA ARG A 106 -6.25 -21.66 3.38
C ARG A 106 -6.47 -21.98 4.86
N CYS A 107 -5.46 -21.78 5.70
CA CYS A 107 -5.52 -22.15 7.13
C CYS A 107 -6.00 -21.00 8.03
N LYS A 108 -6.21 -19.79 7.47
CA LYS A 108 -6.65 -18.59 8.20
C LYS A 108 -5.69 -18.12 9.31
N SER A 109 -4.54 -18.77 9.49
CA SER A 109 -3.51 -18.30 10.43
C SER A 109 -2.87 -17.02 9.93
N LYS A 110 -2.36 -16.23 10.86
CA LYS A 110 -1.55 -15.04 10.56
C LYS A 110 -0.28 -15.44 9.82
N ILE A 111 0.11 -14.64 8.84
CA ILE A 111 1.34 -14.85 8.08
C ILE A 111 2.52 -14.27 8.87
N GLU A 112 3.39 -15.14 9.37
CA GLU A 112 4.63 -14.77 10.04
C GLU A 112 5.83 -14.95 9.09
N PRO A 113 6.77 -13.97 9.00
CA PRO A 113 7.88 -14.03 8.04
C PRO A 113 8.76 -15.26 8.19
N ARG A 114 8.86 -15.82 9.41
CA ARG A 114 9.67 -17.00 9.72
C ARG A 114 9.05 -18.31 9.23
N GLU A 115 7.75 -18.31 8.97
CA GLU A 115 6.98 -19.47 8.51
C GLU A 115 6.80 -19.47 6.98
N MET A 116 7.30 -18.43 6.30
CA MET A 116 7.16 -18.29 4.86
C MET A 116 8.34 -18.89 4.12
N GLY A 117 8.05 -19.77 3.16
CA GLY A 117 9.01 -20.31 2.21
C GLY A 117 8.74 -19.79 0.80
N ALA A 118 9.77 -19.71 -0.03
CA ALA A 118 9.65 -19.39 -1.44
C ALA A 118 10.02 -20.60 -2.31
N ARG A 119 9.27 -20.80 -3.39
CA ARG A 119 9.57 -21.80 -4.42
C ARG A 119 9.48 -21.17 -5.81
N PRO A 120 10.24 -21.66 -6.80
CA PRO A 120 10.16 -21.16 -8.16
C PRO A 120 8.73 -21.21 -8.70
N GLY A 121 8.23 -20.08 -9.15
CA GLY A 121 6.94 -19.99 -9.83
C GLY A 121 6.98 -20.54 -11.27
N PRO A 122 5.82 -20.68 -11.95
CA PRO A 122 5.75 -21.24 -13.29
C PRO A 122 6.64 -20.54 -14.32
N ALA A 123 6.80 -19.23 -14.22
CA ALA A 123 7.64 -18.47 -15.15
C ALA A 123 9.14 -18.79 -15.03
N LEU A 124 9.61 -19.09 -13.82
CA LEU A 124 11.00 -19.51 -13.59
C LEU A 124 11.23 -20.97 -13.95
N LYS A 125 10.23 -21.85 -13.77
CA LYS A 125 10.30 -23.26 -14.19
C LYS A 125 10.47 -23.41 -15.70
N LYS A 126 9.88 -22.51 -16.51
CA LYS A 126 10.02 -22.51 -17.98
C LYS A 126 11.40 -22.06 -18.48
N ARG A 127 12.20 -21.36 -17.64
CA ARG A 127 13.52 -20.85 -18.03
C ARG A 127 14.70 -21.80 -17.78
N GLY A 128 14.47 -23.06 -17.35
CA GLY A 128 15.52 -24.05 -17.09
C GLY A 128 16.39 -23.64 -15.90
N SER A 129 16.32 -24.43 -14.85
CA SER A 129 17.27 -24.56 -13.73
C SER A 129 18.20 -23.39 -13.42
N ILE A 130 17.73 -22.46 -12.61
CA ILE A 130 18.62 -21.76 -11.70
C ILE A 130 18.73 -22.65 -10.47
N GLY A 131 19.97 -23.12 -10.21
CA GLY A 131 20.29 -24.14 -9.22
C GLY A 131 19.62 -23.92 -7.86
N GLN A 132 19.11 -25.01 -7.34
CA GLN A 132 18.72 -25.16 -5.95
C GLN A 132 19.91 -24.84 -5.03
N GLN A 133 19.89 -23.66 -4.45
CA GLN A 133 20.59 -23.40 -3.22
C GLN A 133 19.57 -22.96 -2.18
N SER A 134 18.89 -23.95 -1.62
CA SER A 134 18.22 -23.81 -0.33
C SER A 134 19.28 -23.74 0.76
N ARG A 135 19.79 -22.54 1.04
CA ARG A 135 20.52 -22.30 2.29
C ARG A 135 19.50 -22.29 3.43
N PRO A 136 19.66 -23.16 4.43
CA PRO A 136 18.86 -23.05 5.63
C PRO A 136 19.20 -21.70 6.29
N THR A 137 18.20 -20.89 6.53
CA THR A 137 18.34 -19.65 7.30
C THR A 137 18.91 -19.98 8.66
N ARG A 138 20.18 -19.60 8.88
CA ARG A 138 20.87 -19.64 10.16
C ARG A 138 19.96 -19.02 11.22
N ARG A 139 19.66 -19.78 12.27
CA ARG A 139 18.98 -19.28 13.47
C ARG A 139 19.72 -18.04 13.95
N VAL A 140 19.14 -16.87 13.77
CA VAL A 140 19.58 -15.66 14.43
C VAL A 140 19.10 -15.78 15.86
N ALA A 141 20.02 -16.13 16.76
CA ALA A 141 19.80 -16.14 18.20
C ALA A 141 19.30 -14.76 18.63
N GLY A 142 18.21 -14.75 19.38
CA GLY A 142 17.57 -13.53 19.85
C GLY A 142 18.54 -12.70 20.71
N ARG A 143 18.97 -11.56 20.20
CA ARG A 143 19.45 -10.47 21.05
C ARG A 143 18.20 -9.77 21.60
N ARG A 144 17.94 -10.04 22.88
CA ARG A 144 17.07 -9.19 23.70
C ARG A 144 17.68 -7.79 23.67
N ILE A 145 17.00 -6.85 23.08
CA ILE A 145 17.29 -5.45 23.29
C ILE A 145 16.68 -5.10 24.64
N ALA A 146 17.54 -5.09 25.68
CA ALA A 146 17.19 -4.55 26.98
C ALA A 146 17.19 -3.02 26.87
N GLY A 147 16.14 -2.38 27.38
CA GLY A 147 16.19 -1.05 27.97
C GLY A 147 16.14 0.13 27.01
N VAL A 148 14.94 0.70 26.83
CA VAL A 148 14.80 2.16 26.91
C VAL A 148 13.73 2.41 27.95
N ALA A 149 14.17 2.64 29.19
CA ALA A 149 13.42 3.37 30.21
C ALA A 149 13.83 4.85 30.10
N ARG A 150 12.85 5.68 30.14
CA ARG A 150 12.66 7.11 30.46
C ARG A 150 12.10 7.92 29.32
#